data_0d138f6d2cb9e337f9b330a13496141f
#
_entry.id   0d138f6d2cb9e337f9b330a13496141f
#
_cell.length_a   1.000
_cell.length_b   1.000
_cell.length_c   1.000
_cell.angle_alpha   90.00
_cell.angle_beta   90.00
_cell.angle_gamma   90.00
#
_symmetry.space_group_name_H-M   'P 1'
#
loop_
_entity.id
_entity.type
_entity.pdbx_description
1 polymer ?
#
loop_
_entity_poly.entity_id
_entity_poly.type
_entity_poly.pdbx_seq_one_letter_code
_entity_poly.pdbx_strand_id
1 'polypeptide(L)'
;DLLAKFKDTPPAEGEAYTFLTDPEACPWPTYHWYQEYAKENYPRPDFTYQSHSDNGDGTYTNPVIFGDFPDPDVIRVGDVYYMVSTTMYIFPGATILKSYDLVNWEYCCNPLERIEASDGYNLENGQNRYSRGQWATALQYHNGKFYLLFTTLDEGGYLLTTTDIEGEWEKKKLNDGFYDCGLLFDNDKIYVVYGINQLRIAELDEDFNK
;
A
#
# COMPACT_ATOMS: atom_id res chain seq x y z
N ASP A 1 7.56 30.96 -21.29
CA ASP A 1 7.13 29.61 -21.04
C ASP A 1 8.34 28.74 -20.68
N LEU A 2 8.46 28.35 -19.40
CA LEU A 2 9.60 27.57 -18.87
C LEU A 2 9.69 26.17 -19.50
N LEU A 3 8.54 25.57 -19.84
CA LEU A 3 8.50 24.29 -20.54
C LEU A 3 9.05 24.40 -21.98
N ALA A 4 8.92 25.54 -22.62
CA ALA A 4 9.49 25.79 -23.95
C ALA A 4 11.02 25.78 -23.88
N LYS A 5 11.63 26.37 -22.85
CA LYS A 5 13.10 26.37 -22.67
C LYS A 5 13.68 24.96 -22.59
N PHE A 6 12.98 24.01 -21.96
CA PHE A 6 13.45 22.62 -21.87
C PHE A 6 13.30 21.85 -23.18
N LYS A 7 12.31 22.21 -24.01
CA LYS A 7 12.13 21.62 -25.33
C LYS A 7 13.17 22.15 -26.32
N ASP A 8 13.57 23.42 -26.16
CA ASP A 8 14.45 24.10 -27.11
C ASP A 8 15.94 23.83 -26.86
N THR A 9 16.30 23.40 -25.65
CA THR A 9 17.69 23.07 -25.27
C THR A 9 17.76 21.80 -24.41
N PRO A 10 17.45 20.63 -25.00
CA PRO A 10 17.65 19.38 -24.28
C PRO A 10 19.15 19.15 -24.03
N PRO A 11 19.53 18.50 -22.92
CA PRO A 11 20.91 18.10 -22.70
C PRO A 11 21.39 17.18 -23.83
N ALA A 12 22.70 17.20 -24.09
CA ALA A 12 23.30 16.27 -25.06
C ALA A 12 23.12 14.83 -24.61
N GLU A 13 23.18 13.89 -25.55
CA GLU A 13 23.01 12.46 -25.25
C GLU A 13 24.04 12.01 -24.19
N GLY A 14 23.53 11.48 -23.06
CA GLY A 14 24.33 11.07 -21.91
C GLY A 14 24.60 12.17 -20.88
N GLU A 15 24.13 13.42 -21.10
CA GLU A 15 24.17 14.50 -20.12
C GLU A 15 22.83 14.62 -19.38
N ALA A 16 22.87 14.91 -18.07
CA ALA A 16 21.69 15.22 -17.29
C ALA A 16 21.43 16.74 -17.27
N TYR A 17 20.19 17.15 -17.06
CA TYR A 17 19.90 18.55 -16.77
C TYR A 17 20.66 18.99 -15.50
N THR A 18 21.31 20.14 -15.56
CA THR A 18 22.14 20.65 -14.47
C THR A 18 21.41 20.78 -13.14
N PHE A 19 20.11 21.05 -13.14
CA PHE A 19 19.32 21.11 -11.90
C PHE A 19 19.11 19.75 -11.22
N LEU A 20 19.36 18.62 -11.91
CA LEU A 20 19.34 17.28 -11.28
C LEU A 20 20.61 17.03 -10.46
N THR A 21 21.73 17.67 -10.85
CA THR A 21 23.02 17.55 -10.17
C THR A 21 23.36 18.77 -9.32
N ASP A 22 22.76 19.92 -9.62
CA ASP A 22 22.89 21.20 -8.91
C ASP A 22 21.49 21.80 -8.70
N PRO A 23 20.90 21.64 -7.52
CA PRO A 23 19.58 22.20 -7.20
C PRO A 23 19.49 23.72 -7.34
N GLU A 24 20.60 24.47 -7.17
CA GLU A 24 20.62 25.92 -7.34
C GLU A 24 20.46 26.35 -8.81
N ALA A 25 20.76 25.46 -9.75
CA ALA A 25 20.55 25.67 -11.17
C ALA A 25 19.10 25.38 -11.63
N CYS A 26 18.20 24.97 -10.72
CA CYS A 26 16.82 24.69 -11.06
C CYS A 26 16.10 25.95 -11.57
N PRO A 27 15.57 25.96 -12.81
CA PRO A 27 14.97 27.15 -13.40
C PRO A 27 13.55 27.44 -12.88
N TRP A 28 13.05 26.66 -11.94
CA TRP A 28 11.69 26.77 -11.43
C TRP A 28 11.66 27.62 -10.16
N PRO A 29 11.16 28.86 -10.20
CA PRO A 29 11.13 29.75 -9.04
C PRO A 29 10.38 29.15 -7.84
N THR A 30 9.35 28.35 -8.12
CA THR A 30 8.56 27.65 -7.09
C THR A 30 9.36 26.62 -6.31
N TYR A 31 10.39 26.02 -6.91
CA TYR A 31 11.25 25.05 -6.25
C TYR A 31 12.14 25.72 -5.19
N HIS A 32 12.76 26.84 -5.52
CA HIS A 32 13.58 27.60 -4.56
C HIS A 32 12.73 28.17 -3.43
N TRP A 33 11.57 28.73 -3.76
CA TRP A 33 10.61 29.20 -2.75
C TRP A 33 10.19 28.08 -1.80
N TYR A 34 9.88 26.90 -2.34
CA TYR A 34 9.48 25.76 -1.52
C TYR A 34 10.61 25.30 -0.59
N GLN A 35 11.86 25.28 -1.05
CA GLN A 35 13.00 24.91 -0.23
C GLN A 35 13.23 25.90 0.92
N GLU A 36 13.15 27.19 0.64
CA GLU A 36 13.28 28.22 1.67
C GLU A 36 12.14 28.18 2.67
N TYR A 37 10.93 28.10 2.18
CA TYR A 37 9.73 27.95 3.01
C TYR A 37 9.80 26.69 3.88
N ALA A 38 10.27 25.57 3.34
CA ALA A 38 10.43 24.34 4.08
C ALA A 38 11.52 24.44 5.16
N LYS A 39 12.63 25.13 4.90
CA LYS A 39 13.67 25.38 5.92
C LYS A 39 13.15 26.20 7.11
N GLU A 40 12.33 27.20 6.85
CA GLU A 40 11.80 28.08 7.91
C GLU A 40 10.65 27.45 8.69
N ASN A 41 9.72 26.79 8.00
CA ASN A 41 8.48 26.32 8.60
C ASN A 41 8.51 24.84 9.01
N TYR A 42 9.39 24.07 8.38
CA TYR A 42 9.63 22.66 8.67
C TYR A 42 11.14 22.43 8.77
N PRO A 43 11.79 22.95 9.84
CA PRO A 43 13.21 22.69 10.04
C PRO A 43 13.34 21.17 10.07
N ARG A 44 13.99 20.62 9.05
CA ARG A 44 14.34 19.20 9.06
C ARG A 44 15.22 19.02 10.28
N PRO A 45 14.82 18.23 11.27
CA PRO A 45 15.79 17.74 12.22
C PRO A 45 16.93 17.14 11.39
N ASP A 46 18.16 17.27 11.84
CA ASP A 46 19.29 16.61 11.20
C ASP A 46 18.90 15.15 10.96
N PHE A 47 18.42 14.88 9.75
CA PHE A 47 18.20 13.53 9.29
C PHE A 47 19.59 12.92 9.07
N THR A 48 20.19 12.50 10.15
CA THR A 48 20.99 11.31 10.05
C THR A 48 20.02 10.25 9.59
N TYR A 49 20.19 9.75 8.39
CA TYR A 49 19.41 8.67 7.81
C TYR A 49 19.45 7.50 8.80
N GLN A 50 18.53 7.48 9.75
CA GLN A 50 18.26 6.29 10.52
C GLN A 50 17.46 5.39 9.60
N SER A 51 18.12 4.42 9.02
CA SER A 51 17.46 3.36 8.26
C SER A 51 16.63 2.45 9.16
N HIS A 52 16.67 2.68 10.49
CA HIS A 52 16.02 1.86 11.50
C HIS A 52 15.30 2.75 12.51
N SER A 53 14.08 2.37 12.86
CA SER A 53 13.30 3.03 13.91
C SER A 53 13.74 2.59 15.31
N ASP A 54 14.28 1.39 15.45
CA ASP A 54 14.77 0.83 16.71
C ASP A 54 16.05 1.55 17.18
N ASN A 55 16.00 2.15 18.36
CA ASN A 55 17.13 2.87 18.94
C ASN A 55 18.13 1.94 19.67
N GLY A 56 17.81 0.63 19.80
CA GLY A 56 18.66 -0.36 20.45
C GLY A 56 18.69 -0.29 21.99
N ASP A 57 17.88 0.57 22.59
CA ASP A 57 17.78 0.79 24.04
C ASP A 57 16.39 0.45 24.63
N GLY A 58 15.54 -0.20 23.84
CA GLY A 58 14.16 -0.50 24.18
C GLY A 58 13.18 0.60 23.82
N THR A 59 13.62 1.65 23.12
CA THR A 59 12.80 2.70 22.57
C THR A 59 12.82 2.68 21.04
N TYR A 60 11.91 3.38 20.40
CA TYR A 60 11.88 3.52 18.96
C TYR A 60 11.55 4.96 18.54
N THR A 61 11.86 5.30 17.30
CA THR A 61 11.58 6.59 16.70
C THR A 61 10.65 6.43 15.51
N ASN A 62 9.62 7.27 15.41
CA ASN A 62 8.73 7.30 14.26
C ASN A 62 9.38 7.99 13.05
N PRO A 63 9.02 7.57 11.80
CA PRO A 63 8.15 6.45 11.48
C PRO A 63 8.85 5.09 11.73
N VAL A 64 8.10 4.07 12.13
CA VAL A 64 8.64 2.70 12.32
C VAL A 64 9.05 2.06 11.01
N ILE A 65 8.43 2.46 9.89
CA ILE A 65 8.78 2.01 8.54
C ILE A 65 9.01 3.24 7.66
N PHE A 66 10.19 3.33 7.05
CA PHE A 66 10.54 4.38 6.08
C PHE A 66 10.15 3.91 4.67
N GLY A 67 8.85 3.98 4.35
CA GLY A 67 8.33 3.54 3.08
C GLY A 67 6.86 3.91 2.91
N ASP A 68 6.34 3.71 1.71
CA ASP A 68 4.93 3.91 1.38
C ASP A 68 4.16 2.61 1.66
N PHE A 69 3.52 2.55 2.83
CA PHE A 69 2.68 1.45 3.28
C PHE A 69 1.33 2.01 3.74
N PRO A 70 0.49 2.49 2.80
CA PRO A 70 -0.79 3.10 3.14
C PRO A 70 -1.82 2.07 3.59
N ASP A 71 -2.83 2.55 4.34
CA ASP A 71 -4.00 1.80 4.79
C ASP A 71 -3.62 0.45 5.45
N PRO A 72 -2.71 0.43 6.44
CA PRO A 72 -2.24 -0.82 7.01
C PRO A 72 -3.31 -1.48 7.90
N ASP A 73 -3.48 -2.80 7.76
CA ASP A 73 -4.18 -3.64 8.73
C ASP A 73 -3.20 -4.64 9.35
N VAL A 74 -3.24 -4.79 10.68
CA VAL A 74 -2.26 -5.58 11.44
C VAL A 74 -2.97 -6.62 12.29
N ILE A 75 -2.55 -7.87 12.16
CA ILE A 75 -3.00 -8.96 13.02
C ILE A 75 -1.82 -9.61 13.76
N ARG A 76 -2.12 -10.30 14.85
CA ARG A 76 -1.16 -11.15 15.57
C ARG A 76 -1.57 -12.61 15.49
N VAL A 77 -0.64 -13.46 15.08
CA VAL A 77 -0.82 -14.92 15.06
C VAL A 77 0.36 -15.57 15.81
N GLY A 78 0.09 -16.14 16.96
CA GLY A 78 1.15 -16.61 17.86
C GLY A 78 2.04 -15.45 18.32
N ASP A 79 3.33 -15.53 18.02
CA ASP A 79 4.32 -14.50 18.38
C ASP A 79 4.68 -13.57 17.21
N VAL A 80 3.98 -13.69 16.09
CA VAL A 80 4.25 -12.90 14.88
C VAL A 80 3.12 -11.92 14.61
N TYR A 81 3.47 -10.67 14.31
CA TYR A 81 2.56 -9.66 13.77
C TYR A 81 2.69 -9.65 12.25
N TYR A 82 1.56 -9.63 11.56
CA TYR A 82 1.48 -9.51 10.12
C TYR A 82 0.74 -8.24 9.76
N MET A 83 1.30 -7.46 8.87
CA MET A 83 0.72 -6.21 8.37
C MET A 83 0.55 -6.30 6.87
N VAL A 84 -0.67 -6.11 6.37
CA VAL A 84 -0.94 -5.90 4.95
C VAL A 84 -1.03 -4.41 4.65
N SER A 85 -0.67 -4.01 3.44
CA SER A 85 -0.80 -2.63 2.98
C SER A 85 -1.38 -2.56 1.57
N THR A 86 -1.99 -1.42 1.27
CA THR A 86 -2.49 -1.06 -0.06
C THR A 86 -1.35 -0.93 -1.07
N THR A 87 -1.50 -1.51 -2.24
CA THR A 87 -0.52 -1.41 -3.33
C THR A 87 -1.11 -0.85 -4.63
N MET A 88 -2.42 -0.61 -4.68
CA MET A 88 -3.21 0.00 -5.76
C MET A 88 -2.85 -0.45 -7.18
N TYR A 89 -1.67 -0.08 -7.67
CA TYR A 89 -1.22 -0.24 -9.05
C TYR A 89 0.08 -1.06 -9.16
N ILE A 90 0.61 -1.52 -8.03
CA ILE A 90 1.84 -2.34 -8.01
C ILE A 90 1.44 -3.81 -7.90
N PHE A 91 1.95 -4.63 -8.79
CA PHE A 91 1.79 -6.09 -8.76
C PHE A 91 3.15 -6.79 -8.88
N PRO A 92 3.35 -7.88 -8.16
CA PRO A 92 2.45 -8.51 -7.18
C PRO A 92 2.08 -7.57 -6.06
N GLY A 93 0.81 -7.60 -5.61
CA GLY A 93 0.23 -6.63 -4.70
C GLY A 93 -0.16 -7.22 -3.34
N ALA A 94 -0.82 -6.36 -2.54
CA ALA A 94 -1.19 -6.65 -1.15
C ALA A 94 0.02 -7.06 -0.31
N THR A 95 1.06 -6.23 -0.32
CA THR A 95 2.31 -6.51 0.39
C THR A 95 2.06 -6.81 1.85
N ILE A 96 2.55 -7.96 2.32
CA ILE A 96 2.54 -8.35 3.72
C ILE A 96 3.95 -8.24 4.29
N LEU A 97 4.06 -7.51 5.41
CA LEU A 97 5.24 -7.49 6.26
C LEU A 97 4.98 -8.30 7.51
N LYS A 98 6.03 -8.80 8.15
CA LYS A 98 5.96 -9.46 9.45
C LYS A 98 6.91 -8.82 10.46
N SER A 99 6.55 -8.89 11.74
CA SER A 99 7.32 -8.36 12.85
C SER A 99 7.11 -9.20 14.11
N TYR A 100 8.09 -9.18 15.01
CA TYR A 100 7.99 -9.83 16.32
C TYR A 100 7.84 -8.82 17.46
N ASP A 101 7.95 -7.52 17.16
CA ASP A 101 7.98 -6.44 18.16
C ASP A 101 7.22 -5.16 17.76
N LEU A 102 6.63 -5.13 16.53
CA LEU A 102 5.96 -3.98 15.92
C LEU A 102 6.88 -2.81 15.54
N VAL A 103 8.18 -2.97 15.72
CA VAL A 103 9.21 -1.95 15.43
C VAL A 103 10.07 -2.38 14.25
N ASN A 104 10.56 -3.61 14.30
CA ASN A 104 11.37 -4.20 13.26
C ASN A 104 10.49 -5.02 12.31
N TRP A 105 10.33 -4.54 11.08
CA TRP A 105 9.49 -5.14 10.07
C TRP A 105 10.35 -5.72 8.94
N GLU A 106 10.01 -6.91 8.51
CA GLU A 106 10.62 -7.56 7.36
C GLU A 106 9.57 -7.96 6.32
N TYR A 107 9.99 -8.04 5.07
CA TYR A 107 9.13 -8.51 3.99
C TYR A 107 8.73 -9.97 4.22
N CYS A 108 7.43 -10.24 4.04
CA CYS A 108 6.87 -11.58 4.13
C CYS A 108 6.49 -12.11 2.73
N CYS A 109 5.46 -11.55 2.12
CA CYS A 109 4.99 -11.99 0.81
C CYS A 109 4.13 -10.91 0.11
N ASN A 110 3.80 -11.17 -1.16
CA ASN A 110 2.80 -10.44 -1.94
C ASN A 110 1.75 -11.42 -2.48
N PRO A 111 0.65 -11.67 -1.76
CA PRO A 111 -0.32 -12.69 -2.11
C PRO A 111 -1.14 -12.43 -3.38
N LEU A 112 -1.24 -11.19 -3.81
CA LEU A 112 -2.00 -10.82 -5.01
C LEU A 112 -1.07 -10.75 -6.23
N GLU A 113 -0.93 -11.85 -6.95
CA GLU A 113 -0.08 -11.89 -8.14
C GLU A 113 -0.54 -10.88 -9.19
N ARG A 114 -1.84 -10.88 -9.53
CA ARG A 114 -2.47 -9.93 -10.45
C ARG A 114 -4.00 -9.99 -10.38
N ILE A 115 -4.64 -9.04 -11.06
CA ILE A 115 -6.11 -9.00 -11.27
C ILE A 115 -6.37 -9.22 -12.76
N GLU A 116 -7.04 -10.31 -13.12
CA GLU A 116 -7.31 -10.68 -14.52
C GLU A 116 -8.70 -10.20 -15.02
N ALA A 117 -9.33 -9.27 -14.32
CA ALA A 117 -10.72 -8.92 -14.55
C ALA A 117 -10.98 -8.20 -15.89
N SER A 118 -10.00 -7.49 -16.42
CA SER A 118 -10.14 -6.80 -17.71
C SER A 118 -8.77 -6.48 -18.33
N ASP A 119 -8.79 -6.12 -19.62
CA ASP A 119 -7.62 -5.70 -20.40
C ASP A 119 -6.84 -4.56 -19.71
N GLY A 120 -7.55 -3.67 -19.03
CA GLY A 120 -6.93 -2.55 -18.33
C GLY A 120 -6.01 -2.96 -17.18
N TYR A 121 -6.31 -4.03 -16.46
CA TYR A 121 -5.43 -4.57 -15.43
C TYR A 121 -4.21 -5.29 -16.00
N ASN A 122 -4.32 -5.78 -17.22
CA ASN A 122 -3.24 -6.46 -17.95
C ASN A 122 -2.42 -5.53 -18.85
N LEU A 123 -2.78 -4.24 -18.91
CA LEU A 123 -2.20 -3.24 -19.81
C LEU A 123 -2.33 -3.63 -21.29
N GLU A 124 -3.42 -4.31 -21.66
CA GLU A 124 -3.70 -4.79 -23.01
C GLU A 124 -4.57 -3.78 -23.78
N ASN A 125 -4.51 -3.86 -25.12
CA ASN A 125 -5.32 -3.04 -26.03
C ASN A 125 -5.27 -1.52 -25.75
N GLY A 126 -4.13 -1.00 -25.25
CA GLY A 126 -3.94 0.40 -24.91
C GLY A 126 -4.76 0.88 -23.70
N GLN A 127 -5.34 -0.04 -22.95
CA GLN A 127 -6.09 0.26 -21.72
C GLN A 127 -5.20 0.23 -20.49
N ASN A 128 -5.64 0.92 -19.44
CA ASN A 128 -5.03 0.83 -18.11
C ASN A 128 -6.07 0.97 -17.00
N ARG A 129 -5.71 0.50 -15.81
CA ARG A 129 -6.47 0.67 -14.56
C ARG A 129 -5.56 1.22 -13.46
N TYR A 130 -4.78 2.23 -13.80
CA TYR A 130 -3.88 2.89 -12.85
C TYR A 130 -4.65 3.38 -11.61
N SER A 131 -4.12 3.14 -10.43
CA SER A 131 -4.71 3.44 -9.11
C SER A 131 -6.08 2.80 -8.84
N ARG A 132 -6.51 1.78 -9.57
CA ARG A 132 -7.84 1.19 -9.40
C ARG A 132 -7.82 -0.26 -8.90
N GLY A 133 -6.64 -0.78 -8.61
CA GLY A 133 -6.42 -2.17 -8.19
C GLY A 133 -6.80 -2.46 -6.75
N GLN A 134 -5.87 -3.02 -5.97
CA GLN A 134 -6.09 -3.39 -4.56
C GLN A 134 -6.03 -2.15 -3.68
N TRP A 135 -7.15 -1.81 -3.05
CA TRP A 135 -7.31 -0.74 -2.07
C TRP A 135 -7.23 -1.31 -0.65
N ALA A 136 -7.59 -0.49 0.37
CA ALA A 136 -7.52 -0.87 1.77
C ALA A 136 -8.06 -2.30 1.99
N THR A 137 -7.29 -3.10 2.74
CA THR A 137 -7.44 -4.54 2.79
C THR A 137 -7.58 -4.98 4.24
N ALA A 138 -8.59 -5.80 4.52
CA ALA A 138 -8.70 -6.48 5.81
C ALA A 138 -7.91 -7.80 5.79
N LEU A 139 -7.03 -7.98 6.77
CA LEU A 139 -6.30 -9.23 7.01
C LEU A 139 -6.81 -9.86 8.31
N GLN A 140 -7.17 -11.14 8.27
CA GLN A 140 -7.62 -11.88 9.44
C GLN A 140 -7.06 -13.30 9.48
N TYR A 141 -7.00 -13.86 10.68
CA TYR A 141 -6.67 -15.27 10.90
C TYR A 141 -7.75 -15.93 11.73
N HIS A 142 -8.35 -16.98 11.20
CA HIS A 142 -9.40 -17.71 11.87
C HIS A 142 -9.33 -19.20 11.57
N ASN A 143 -9.42 -20.05 12.60
CA ASN A 143 -9.43 -21.51 12.48
C ASN A 143 -8.30 -22.08 11.59
N GLY A 144 -7.06 -21.60 11.77
CA GLY A 144 -5.91 -22.11 11.03
C GLY A 144 -5.75 -21.56 9.61
N LYS A 145 -6.54 -20.57 9.21
CA LYS A 145 -6.55 -20.01 7.86
C LYS A 145 -6.44 -18.48 7.90
N PHE A 146 -5.66 -17.92 7.00
CA PHE A 146 -5.60 -16.48 6.73
C PHE A 146 -6.64 -16.09 5.70
N TYR A 147 -7.21 -14.90 5.89
CA TYR A 147 -8.20 -14.30 5.03
C TYR A 147 -7.77 -12.87 4.72
N LEU A 148 -7.74 -12.53 3.44
CA LEU A 148 -7.42 -11.20 2.96
C LEU A 148 -8.55 -10.73 2.05
N LEU A 149 -9.27 -9.71 2.50
CA LEU A 149 -10.45 -9.16 1.83
C LEU A 149 -10.17 -7.74 1.37
N PHE A 150 -10.34 -7.46 0.10
CA PHE A 150 -10.20 -6.12 -0.45
C PHE A 150 -11.21 -5.84 -1.55
N THR A 151 -11.32 -4.58 -1.95
CA THR A 151 -12.09 -4.17 -3.11
C THR A 151 -11.22 -3.43 -4.13
N THR A 152 -11.59 -3.56 -5.39
CA THR A 152 -11.13 -2.69 -6.46
C THR A 152 -12.18 -1.61 -6.73
N LEU A 153 -11.81 -0.51 -7.37
CA LEU A 153 -12.79 0.54 -7.68
C LEU A 153 -13.71 0.19 -8.86
N ASP A 154 -13.32 -0.79 -9.69
CA ASP A 154 -14.07 -1.11 -10.91
C ASP A 154 -14.74 -2.49 -10.88
N GLU A 155 -14.08 -3.46 -10.24
CA GLU A 155 -14.43 -4.87 -10.42
C GLU A 155 -15.02 -5.52 -9.16
N GLY A 156 -15.17 -4.76 -8.08
CA GLY A 156 -15.74 -5.24 -6.81
C GLY A 156 -14.73 -5.93 -5.90
N GLY A 157 -15.22 -6.84 -5.06
CA GLY A 157 -14.45 -7.47 -4.00
C GLY A 157 -13.68 -8.70 -4.44
N TYR A 158 -12.61 -8.97 -3.71
CA TYR A 158 -11.79 -10.17 -3.81
C TYR A 158 -11.46 -10.70 -2.43
N LEU A 159 -11.52 -12.01 -2.31
CA LEU A 159 -11.08 -12.74 -1.13
C LEU A 159 -9.89 -13.62 -1.51
N LEU A 160 -8.78 -13.49 -0.78
CA LEU A 160 -7.67 -14.43 -0.86
C LEU A 160 -7.60 -15.22 0.44
N THR A 161 -7.31 -16.51 0.35
CA THR A 161 -7.20 -17.38 1.54
C THR A 161 -6.04 -18.34 1.43
N THR A 162 -5.39 -18.63 2.58
CA THR A 162 -4.33 -19.63 2.67
C THR A 162 -4.22 -20.18 4.08
N THR A 163 -3.64 -21.37 4.23
CA THR A 163 -3.22 -21.92 5.52
C THR A 163 -1.75 -21.63 5.83
N ASP A 164 -0.97 -21.19 4.83
CA ASP A 164 0.43 -20.81 4.96
C ASP A 164 0.62 -19.41 4.34
N ILE A 165 0.89 -18.42 5.17
CA ILE A 165 0.96 -17.02 4.75
C ILE A 165 2.05 -16.76 3.71
N GLU A 166 3.14 -17.52 3.72
CA GLU A 166 4.25 -17.45 2.75
C GLU A 166 4.04 -18.43 1.56
N GLY A 167 2.98 -19.22 1.60
CA GLY A 167 2.64 -20.19 0.56
C GLY A 167 1.75 -19.63 -0.55
N GLU A 168 1.05 -20.54 -1.22
CA GLU A 168 0.09 -20.19 -2.27
C GLU A 168 -1.22 -19.68 -1.65
N TRP A 169 -1.81 -18.67 -2.29
CA TRP A 169 -3.10 -18.10 -1.93
C TRP A 169 -4.15 -18.41 -2.97
N GLU A 170 -5.27 -18.95 -2.51
CA GLU A 170 -6.46 -19.10 -3.33
C GLU A 170 -7.16 -17.75 -3.48
N LYS A 171 -7.47 -17.35 -4.72
CA LYS A 171 -8.14 -16.09 -5.03
C LYS A 171 -9.57 -16.33 -5.52
N LYS A 172 -10.54 -15.68 -4.90
CA LYS A 172 -11.96 -15.71 -5.26
C LYS A 172 -12.47 -14.30 -5.51
N LYS A 173 -13.08 -14.05 -6.68
CA LYS A 173 -13.84 -12.82 -6.91
C LYS A 173 -15.20 -12.93 -6.22
N LEU A 174 -15.60 -11.88 -5.52
CA LEU A 174 -16.89 -11.79 -4.82
C LEU A 174 -17.94 -11.08 -5.69
N ASN A 175 -19.21 -11.33 -5.38
CA ASN A 175 -20.33 -10.64 -6.01
C ASN A 175 -20.45 -9.18 -5.53
N ASP A 176 -20.06 -8.94 -4.28
CA ASP A 176 -20.12 -7.64 -3.61
C ASP A 176 -18.74 -7.00 -3.49
N GLY A 177 -18.71 -5.65 -3.47
CA GLY A 177 -17.54 -4.87 -3.11
C GLY A 177 -17.71 -4.29 -1.69
N PHE A 178 -16.64 -4.32 -0.90
CA PHE A 178 -16.60 -3.80 0.47
C PHE A 178 -15.51 -2.74 0.55
N TYR A 179 -15.86 -1.50 0.28
CA TYR A 179 -14.91 -0.40 0.28
C TYR A 179 -14.42 -0.11 1.69
N ASP A 180 -13.10 -0.04 1.87
CA ASP A 180 -12.42 0.30 3.12
C ASP A 180 -12.90 -0.60 4.28
N CYS A 181 -12.72 -1.90 4.11
CA CYS A 181 -13.37 -2.90 4.94
C CYS A 181 -12.53 -3.36 6.12
N GLY A 182 -13.23 -3.72 7.21
CA GLY A 182 -12.72 -4.54 8.30
C GLY A 182 -13.49 -5.85 8.37
N LEU A 183 -12.80 -6.98 8.56
CA LEU A 183 -13.37 -8.32 8.64
C LEU A 183 -13.34 -8.82 10.08
N LEU A 184 -14.42 -9.45 10.53
CA LEU A 184 -14.54 -10.03 11.87
C LEU A 184 -15.16 -11.41 11.79
N PHE A 185 -14.54 -12.38 12.48
CA PHE A 185 -15.12 -13.68 12.81
C PHE A 185 -15.57 -13.67 14.27
N ASP A 186 -16.85 -13.90 14.50
CA ASP A 186 -17.44 -13.99 15.85
C ASP A 186 -18.27 -15.26 15.96
N ASN A 187 -17.78 -16.23 16.74
CA ASN A 187 -18.31 -17.59 16.79
C ASN A 187 -18.37 -18.20 15.38
N ASP A 188 -19.55 -18.61 14.92
CA ASP A 188 -19.75 -19.19 13.59
C ASP A 188 -20.21 -18.17 12.55
N LYS A 189 -20.06 -16.88 12.83
CA LYS A 189 -20.52 -15.80 11.96
C LYS A 189 -19.36 -14.96 11.42
N ILE A 190 -19.57 -14.49 10.21
CA ILE A 190 -18.63 -13.62 9.50
C ILE A 190 -19.29 -12.26 9.33
N TYR A 191 -18.59 -11.20 9.75
CA TYR A 191 -19.06 -9.84 9.61
C TYR A 191 -18.06 -9.00 8.84
N VAL A 192 -18.56 -8.09 8.02
CA VAL A 192 -17.77 -7.05 7.38
C VAL A 192 -18.31 -5.67 7.76
N VAL A 193 -17.42 -4.79 8.21
CA VAL A 193 -17.67 -3.36 8.34
C VAL A 193 -17.05 -2.67 7.13
N TYR A 194 -17.79 -1.80 6.46
CA TYR A 194 -17.33 -1.16 5.22
C TYR A 194 -18.05 0.13 4.93
N GLY A 195 -17.52 0.94 4.06
CA GLY A 195 -18.19 2.11 3.49
C GLY A 195 -17.35 3.38 3.56
N ILE A 196 -17.80 4.39 2.81
CA ILE A 196 -17.30 5.77 2.81
C ILE A 196 -18.44 6.70 3.22
N ASN A 197 -18.18 7.69 4.06
CA ASN A 197 -19.17 8.62 4.61
C ASN A 197 -20.26 7.97 5.49
N GLN A 198 -20.71 6.79 5.15
CA GLN A 198 -21.68 6.01 5.91
C GLN A 198 -21.14 4.59 6.10
N LEU A 199 -20.81 4.26 7.34
CA LEU A 199 -20.40 2.90 7.70
C LEU A 199 -21.61 1.96 7.71
N ARG A 200 -21.37 0.75 7.27
CA ARG A 200 -22.32 -0.35 7.23
C ARG A 200 -21.70 -1.59 7.83
N ILE A 201 -22.52 -2.44 8.42
CA ILE A 201 -22.18 -3.80 8.83
C ILE A 201 -23.04 -4.76 8.03
N ALA A 202 -22.44 -5.82 7.52
CA ALA A 202 -23.16 -6.95 6.97
C ALA A 202 -22.67 -8.25 7.62
N GLU A 203 -23.60 -9.16 7.87
CA GLU A 203 -23.31 -10.57 8.14
C GLU A 203 -23.13 -11.26 6.77
N LEU A 204 -22.10 -12.05 6.62
CA LEU A 204 -21.77 -12.75 5.38
C LEU A 204 -22.03 -14.26 5.56
N ASP A 205 -22.39 -14.93 4.48
CA ASP A 205 -22.42 -16.38 4.42
C ASP A 205 -20.99 -16.98 4.33
N GLU A 206 -20.91 -18.31 4.30
CA GLU A 206 -19.64 -19.04 4.21
C GLU A 206 -18.87 -18.75 2.91
N ASP A 207 -19.56 -18.26 1.90
CA ASP A 207 -19.03 -17.84 0.62
C ASP A 207 -18.65 -16.35 0.55
N PHE A 208 -18.78 -15.62 1.66
CA PHE A 208 -18.52 -14.19 1.80
C PHE A 208 -19.48 -13.31 0.98
N ASN A 209 -20.72 -13.77 0.74
CA ASN A 209 -21.79 -12.95 0.17
C ASN A 209 -22.69 -12.39 1.27
N LYS A 210 -23.36 -11.25 0.96
CA LYS A 210 -24.42 -10.66 1.83
C LYS A 210 -25.72 -11.42 1.70
#